data_eaef516abedd03916c3d005c522212c3
#
_entry.id   eaef516abedd03916c3d005c522212c3
#
_cell.length_a   1.000
_cell.length_b   1.000
_cell.length_c   1.000
_cell.angle_alpha   90.00
_cell.angle_beta   90.00
_cell.angle_gamma   90.00
#
_symmetry.space_group_name_H-M   'P 1'
#
loop_
_entity.id
_entity.type
_entity.pdbx_description
1 polymer ?
#
loop_
_entity_poly.entity_id
_entity_poly.type
_entity_poly.pdbx_seq_one_letter_code
_entity_poly.pdbx_strand_id
1 'polypeptide(L)'
;MLKKRGRRRLWAVLGTMLLAAALGVCALAASDVPKAVLNARESVVRIMTEGAMGSGFALSENSVYVVTNHHVIEGAETIEVIVDDTRWTTARVYVDLPGKDICILKTDKPLRGMPGLPLRSDAVETGLAVYALGYPGAADDFSREFATGVDSITVTDGIVSAVRQSRAEGLQTTWAIQTNAP
;
A
#
# COMPACT_ATOMS: atom_id res chain seq x y z
N MET A 1 28.16 -9.33 60.71
CA MET A 1 26.95 -8.77 60.06
C MET A 1 27.19 -8.11 58.69
N LEU A 2 28.36 -8.03 58.15
CA LEU A 2 28.69 -7.35 56.88
C LEU A 2 28.43 -8.17 55.59
N LYS A 3 28.32 -9.50 55.68
CA LYS A 3 28.18 -10.38 54.48
C LYS A 3 26.81 -10.37 53.83
N LYS A 4 25.74 -9.94 54.52
CA LYS A 4 24.37 -9.89 53.99
C LYS A 4 24.05 -8.64 53.12
N ARG A 5 24.78 -7.53 53.35
CA ARG A 5 24.54 -6.27 52.58
C ARG A 5 25.12 -6.31 51.18
N GLY A 6 26.23 -7.02 50.95
CA GLY A 6 26.84 -7.18 49.63
C GLY A 6 25.98 -8.01 48.65
N ARG A 7 25.38 -9.12 49.14
CA ARG A 7 24.52 -9.98 48.32
C ARG A 7 23.24 -9.27 47.84
N ARG A 8 22.61 -8.46 48.72
CA ARG A 8 21.40 -7.69 48.33
C ARG A 8 21.68 -6.64 47.27
N ARG A 9 22.84 -5.98 47.30
CA ARG A 9 23.27 -5.01 46.27
C ARG A 9 23.59 -5.70 44.95
N LEU A 10 24.21 -6.88 44.99
CA LEU A 10 24.51 -7.67 43.79
C LEU A 10 23.23 -8.13 43.08
N TRP A 11 22.22 -8.61 43.82
CA TRP A 11 20.92 -9.00 43.26
C TRP A 11 20.13 -7.82 42.71
N ALA A 12 20.23 -6.64 43.33
CA ALA A 12 19.59 -5.42 42.83
C ALA A 12 20.23 -4.96 41.51
N VAL A 13 21.55 -5.00 41.37
CA VAL A 13 22.27 -4.63 40.14
C VAL A 13 22.00 -5.65 39.02
N LEU A 14 21.97 -6.94 39.32
CA LEU A 14 21.61 -7.98 38.36
C LEU A 14 20.14 -7.84 37.88
N GLY A 15 19.25 -7.53 38.81
CA GLY A 15 17.84 -7.32 38.48
C GLY A 15 17.61 -6.10 37.57
N THR A 16 18.31 -4.99 37.80
CA THR A 16 18.24 -3.79 36.95
C THR A 16 18.89 -4.02 35.59
N MET A 17 19.99 -4.76 35.49
CA MET A 17 20.59 -5.13 34.21
C MET A 17 19.69 -6.05 33.37
N LEU A 18 19.03 -7.04 33.99
CA LEU A 18 18.08 -7.91 33.31
C LEU A 18 16.84 -7.13 32.83
N LEU A 19 16.34 -6.19 33.62
CA LEU A 19 15.21 -5.34 33.22
C LEU A 19 15.57 -4.38 32.09
N ALA A 20 16.79 -3.81 32.11
CA ALA A 20 17.30 -2.97 31.03
C ALA A 20 17.53 -3.76 29.72
N ALA A 21 18.00 -5.01 29.82
CA ALA A 21 18.14 -5.90 28.66
C ALA A 21 16.77 -6.28 28.08
N ALA A 22 15.76 -6.55 28.91
CA ALA A 22 14.40 -6.85 28.47
C ALA A 22 13.73 -5.65 27.79
N LEU A 23 13.93 -4.44 28.29
CA LEU A 23 13.44 -3.20 27.68
C LEU A 23 14.19 -2.86 26.38
N GLY A 24 15.48 -3.18 26.28
CA GLY A 24 16.27 -3.00 25.07
C GLY A 24 15.84 -3.94 23.93
N VAL A 25 15.42 -5.16 24.24
CA VAL A 25 14.93 -6.12 23.25
C VAL A 25 13.54 -5.74 22.73
N CYS A 26 12.68 -5.13 23.55
CA CYS A 26 11.39 -4.61 23.07
C CYS A 26 11.54 -3.40 22.14
N ALA A 27 12.61 -2.62 22.24
CA ALA A 27 12.86 -1.48 21.37
C ALA A 27 13.42 -1.88 19.97
N LEU A 28 13.87 -3.13 19.81
CA LEU A 28 14.38 -3.66 18.54
C LEU A 28 13.30 -4.31 17.65
N ALA A 29 12.06 -4.34 18.10
CA ALA A 29 10.92 -4.81 17.32
C ALA A 29 10.15 -3.66 16.64
N ALA A 30 10.84 -2.57 16.28
CA ALA A 30 10.32 -1.67 15.26
C ALA A 30 10.38 -2.47 13.95
N SER A 31 9.24 -2.90 13.45
CA SER A 31 9.13 -3.48 12.12
C SER A 31 9.53 -2.40 11.11
N ASP A 32 10.78 -2.41 10.70
CA ASP A 32 11.24 -1.53 9.64
C ASP A 32 10.50 -1.92 8.36
N VAL A 33 9.58 -1.05 7.94
CA VAL A 33 8.93 -1.21 6.63
C VAL A 33 10.04 -1.28 5.58
N PRO A 34 10.06 -2.31 4.73
CA PRO A 34 11.11 -2.46 3.73
C PRO A 34 11.25 -1.20 2.86
N LYS A 35 12.47 -0.78 2.56
CA LYS A 35 12.72 0.37 1.70
C LYS A 35 12.00 0.28 0.35
N ALA A 36 11.84 -0.93 -0.18
CA ALA A 36 11.09 -1.17 -1.40
C ALA A 36 9.62 -0.72 -1.28
N VAL A 37 8.99 -0.95 -0.12
CA VAL A 37 7.61 -0.51 0.15
C VAL A 37 7.54 1.01 0.28
N LEU A 38 8.51 1.63 0.97
CA LEU A 38 8.59 3.09 1.07
C LEU A 38 8.76 3.73 -0.30
N ASN A 39 9.61 3.18 -1.16
CA ASN A 39 9.78 3.67 -2.52
C ASN A 39 8.51 3.44 -3.39
N ALA A 40 7.83 2.32 -3.20
CA ALA A 40 6.61 2.00 -3.94
C ALA A 40 5.47 3.01 -3.65
N ARG A 41 5.42 3.60 -2.45
CA ARG A 41 4.46 4.67 -2.11
C ARG A 41 4.52 5.84 -3.08
N GLU A 42 5.70 6.20 -3.55
CA GLU A 42 5.89 7.32 -4.48
C GLU A 42 5.25 7.08 -5.86
N SER A 43 4.87 5.85 -6.16
CA SER A 43 4.20 5.46 -7.42
C SER A 43 2.68 5.41 -7.29
N VAL A 44 2.14 5.53 -6.08
CA VAL A 44 0.70 5.44 -5.79
C VAL A 44 0.04 6.80 -5.94
N VAL A 45 -1.12 6.83 -6.57
CA VAL A 45 -1.94 8.02 -6.77
C VAL A 45 -3.33 7.80 -6.22
N ARG A 46 -4.01 8.89 -5.86
CA ARG A 46 -5.42 8.90 -5.56
C ARG A 46 -6.21 9.10 -6.85
N ILE A 47 -7.27 8.34 -7.02
CA ILE A 47 -8.25 8.54 -8.09
C ILE A 47 -9.51 9.13 -7.48
N MET A 48 -10.00 10.20 -8.07
CA MET A 48 -11.28 10.82 -7.69
C MET A 48 -12.21 10.93 -8.89
N THR A 49 -13.47 10.67 -8.63
CA THR A 49 -14.58 10.88 -9.54
C THR A 49 -15.70 11.62 -8.81
N GLU A 50 -16.81 11.92 -9.48
CA GLU A 50 -17.97 12.56 -8.83
C GLU A 50 -18.60 11.70 -7.72
N GLY A 51 -18.48 10.38 -7.83
CA GLY A 51 -19.19 9.44 -6.94
C GLY A 51 -18.29 8.46 -6.18
N ALA A 52 -16.99 8.43 -6.49
CA ALA A 52 -16.09 7.44 -5.90
C ALA A 52 -14.67 7.99 -5.67
N MET A 53 -13.99 7.38 -4.74
CA MET A 53 -12.55 7.53 -4.52
C MET A 53 -11.87 6.17 -4.52
N GLY A 54 -10.63 6.14 -4.97
CA GLY A 54 -9.83 4.93 -4.97
C GLY A 54 -8.36 5.21 -5.13
N SER A 55 -7.61 4.15 -5.32
CA SER A 55 -6.18 4.18 -5.51
C SER A 55 -5.83 3.75 -6.92
N GLY A 56 -4.70 4.25 -7.40
CA GLY A 56 -4.06 3.78 -8.62
C GLY A 56 -2.56 3.83 -8.49
N PHE A 57 -1.85 3.35 -9.48
CA PHE A 57 -0.40 3.45 -9.52
C PHE A 57 0.11 3.73 -10.94
N ALA A 58 1.24 4.44 -11.02
CA ALA A 58 1.91 4.72 -12.27
C ALA A 58 2.60 3.47 -12.82
N LEU A 59 2.41 3.16 -14.12
CA LEU A 59 2.99 1.97 -14.76
C LEU A 59 4.50 2.07 -15.04
N SER A 60 5.03 3.29 -15.18
CA SER A 60 6.44 3.54 -15.44
C SER A 60 6.83 4.91 -14.94
N GLU A 61 8.12 5.19 -14.90
CA GLU A 61 8.64 6.51 -14.57
C GLU A 61 8.08 7.58 -15.53
N ASN A 62 7.64 8.72 -14.95
CA ASN A 62 7.02 9.83 -15.68
C ASN A 62 5.83 9.38 -16.57
N SER A 63 5.09 8.37 -16.14
CA SER A 63 4.02 7.75 -16.92
C SER A 63 2.89 8.71 -17.23
N VAL A 64 2.23 8.44 -18.35
CA VAL A 64 0.88 8.92 -18.64
C VAL A 64 -0.18 7.83 -18.42
N TYR A 65 0.23 6.65 -17.95
CA TYR A 65 -0.66 5.53 -17.70
C TYR A 65 -0.70 5.19 -16.22
N VAL A 66 -1.92 5.06 -15.72
CA VAL A 66 -2.24 4.71 -14.33
C VAL A 66 -3.14 3.48 -14.34
N VAL A 67 -2.85 2.52 -13.52
CA VAL A 67 -3.72 1.36 -13.27
C VAL A 67 -4.59 1.65 -12.06
N THR A 68 -5.88 1.37 -12.16
CA THR A 68 -6.85 1.42 -11.08
C THR A 68 -7.89 0.32 -11.24
N ASN A 69 -8.87 0.23 -10.36
CA ASN A 69 -9.98 -0.70 -10.48
C ASN A 69 -11.09 -0.13 -11.36
N HIS A 70 -11.81 -1.01 -12.07
CA HIS A 70 -12.97 -0.63 -12.87
C HIS A 70 -14.05 0.03 -12.01
N HIS A 71 -14.40 -0.55 -10.87
CA HIS A 71 -15.46 -0.03 -10.00
C HIS A 71 -15.21 1.40 -9.48
N VAL A 72 -13.95 1.87 -9.46
CA VAL A 72 -13.60 3.25 -9.06
C VAL A 72 -14.03 4.27 -10.10
N ILE A 73 -14.05 3.86 -11.39
CA ILE A 73 -14.32 4.77 -12.52
C ILE A 73 -15.66 4.50 -13.20
N GLU A 74 -16.40 3.50 -12.74
CA GLU A 74 -17.67 3.10 -13.35
C GLU A 74 -18.68 4.25 -13.29
N GLY A 75 -19.20 4.65 -14.46
CA GLY A 75 -20.17 5.72 -14.60
C GLY A 75 -19.62 7.14 -14.39
N ALA A 76 -18.32 7.31 -14.21
CA ALA A 76 -17.72 8.62 -14.01
C ALA A 76 -17.68 9.45 -15.32
N GLU A 77 -18.09 10.70 -15.25
CA GLU A 77 -17.93 11.67 -16.33
C GLU A 77 -16.54 12.33 -16.29
N THR A 78 -16.02 12.56 -15.09
CA THR A 78 -14.69 13.13 -14.85
C THR A 78 -13.85 12.22 -13.98
N ILE A 79 -12.62 12.00 -14.37
CA ILE A 79 -11.65 11.23 -13.60
C ILE A 79 -10.43 12.11 -13.32
N GLU A 80 -10.12 12.29 -12.05
CA GLU A 80 -8.96 13.02 -11.59
C GLU A 80 -7.93 12.07 -11.00
N VAL A 81 -6.68 12.28 -11.39
CA VAL A 81 -5.50 11.58 -10.85
C VAL A 81 -4.72 12.58 -10.02
N ILE A 82 -4.65 12.34 -8.72
CA ILE A 82 -4.06 13.24 -7.73
C ILE A 82 -2.81 12.59 -7.16
N VAL A 83 -1.69 13.28 -7.30
CA VAL A 83 -0.39 12.90 -6.74
C VAL A 83 -0.20 13.53 -5.36
N ASP A 84 -0.47 14.84 -5.27
CA ASP A 84 -0.44 15.65 -4.05
C ASP A 84 -1.27 16.91 -4.23
N ASP A 85 -1.27 17.81 -3.24
CA ASP A 85 -2.06 19.05 -3.24
C ASP A 85 -1.78 19.98 -4.43
N THR A 86 -0.60 19.87 -5.03
CA THR A 86 -0.14 20.74 -6.11
C THR A 86 -0.08 20.04 -7.47
N ARG A 87 -0.03 18.71 -7.47
CA ARG A 87 0.13 17.89 -8.68
C ARG A 87 -1.09 16.99 -8.88
N TRP A 88 -1.91 17.35 -9.82
CA TRP A 88 -3.04 16.57 -10.26
C TRP A 88 -3.30 16.78 -11.76
N THR A 89 -4.04 15.89 -12.36
CA THR A 89 -4.42 15.95 -13.78
C THR A 89 -5.71 15.17 -14.01
N THR A 90 -6.45 15.54 -15.02
CA THR A 90 -7.55 14.73 -15.55
C THR A 90 -7.02 13.54 -16.33
N ALA A 91 -7.86 12.52 -16.45
CA ALA A 91 -7.55 11.31 -17.19
C ALA A 91 -8.79 10.80 -17.92
N ARG A 92 -8.55 9.92 -18.89
CA ARG A 92 -9.59 9.18 -19.59
C ARG A 92 -9.29 7.69 -19.59
N VAL A 93 -10.31 6.90 -19.70
CA VAL A 93 -10.17 5.45 -19.84
C VAL A 93 -9.40 5.13 -21.13
N TYR A 94 -8.33 4.36 -20.99
CA TYR A 94 -7.52 3.85 -22.10
C TYR A 94 -7.82 2.38 -22.39
N VAL A 95 -7.86 1.55 -21.34
CA VAL A 95 -8.28 0.16 -21.39
C VAL A 95 -9.19 -0.09 -20.21
N ASP A 96 -10.32 -0.72 -20.43
CA ASP A 96 -11.24 -1.14 -19.39
C ASP A 96 -11.53 -2.64 -19.48
N LEU A 97 -11.40 -3.32 -18.34
CA LEU A 97 -11.59 -4.76 -18.19
C LEU A 97 -12.56 -5.03 -17.03
N PRO A 98 -13.85 -4.74 -17.17
CA PRO A 98 -14.83 -4.84 -16.07
C PRO A 98 -14.85 -6.25 -15.43
N GLY A 99 -14.77 -7.31 -16.25
CA GLY A 99 -14.77 -8.70 -15.76
C GLY A 99 -13.54 -9.08 -14.92
N LYS A 100 -12.51 -8.21 -14.85
CA LYS A 100 -11.32 -8.38 -14.02
C LYS A 100 -11.19 -7.28 -12.96
N ASP A 101 -12.11 -6.32 -12.96
CA ASP A 101 -12.06 -5.11 -12.15
C ASP A 101 -10.74 -4.34 -12.31
N ILE A 102 -10.27 -4.20 -13.55
CA ILE A 102 -9.04 -3.49 -13.89
C ILE A 102 -9.34 -2.43 -14.94
N CYS A 103 -8.83 -1.23 -14.71
CA CYS A 103 -8.84 -0.14 -15.67
C CYS A 103 -7.45 0.46 -15.81
N ILE A 104 -7.05 0.81 -17.04
CA ILE A 104 -5.88 1.63 -17.34
C ILE A 104 -6.36 2.99 -17.79
N LEU A 105 -5.98 4.00 -17.06
CA LEU A 105 -6.25 5.40 -17.38
C LEU A 105 -5.09 5.98 -18.18
N LYS A 106 -5.40 6.93 -19.07
CA LYS A 106 -4.41 7.79 -19.69
C LYS A 106 -4.62 9.21 -19.19
N THR A 107 -3.63 9.75 -18.51
CA THR A 107 -3.63 11.12 -17.98
C THR A 107 -3.39 12.13 -19.09
N ASP A 108 -3.94 13.34 -18.95
CA ASP A 108 -3.76 14.43 -19.92
C ASP A 108 -2.36 15.05 -19.84
N LYS A 109 -1.71 14.93 -18.69
CA LYS A 109 -0.32 15.36 -18.46
C LYS A 109 0.50 14.23 -17.87
N PRO A 110 1.80 14.10 -18.23
CA PRO A 110 2.68 13.10 -17.62
C PRO A 110 2.84 13.35 -16.10
N LEU A 111 2.87 12.28 -15.34
CA LEU A 111 3.10 12.29 -13.89
C LEU A 111 4.61 12.45 -13.63
N ARG A 112 5.12 13.66 -13.86
CA ARG A 112 6.56 13.95 -13.78
C ARG A 112 7.11 13.76 -12.36
N GLY A 113 8.26 13.13 -12.26
CA GLY A 113 8.95 12.84 -10.99
C GLY A 113 8.36 11.67 -10.22
N MET A 114 7.33 11.00 -10.75
CA MET A 114 6.84 9.76 -10.16
C MET A 114 7.61 8.56 -10.72
N PRO A 115 8.13 7.68 -9.88
CA PRO A 115 8.60 6.37 -10.32
C PRO A 115 7.40 5.51 -10.75
N GLY A 116 7.65 4.48 -11.54
CA GLY A 116 6.64 3.48 -11.86
C GLY A 116 6.79 2.24 -10.99
N LEU A 117 5.72 1.49 -10.82
CA LEU A 117 5.78 0.16 -10.21
C LEU A 117 6.04 -0.88 -11.29
N PRO A 118 7.11 -1.69 -11.18
CA PRO A 118 7.33 -2.80 -12.07
C PRO A 118 6.27 -3.87 -11.85
N LEU A 119 5.67 -4.33 -12.94
CA LEU A 119 4.74 -5.46 -12.88
C LEU A 119 5.55 -6.75 -12.70
N ARG A 120 5.14 -7.57 -11.74
CA ARG A 120 5.72 -8.88 -11.53
C ARG A 120 5.10 -9.91 -12.48
N SER A 121 5.93 -10.66 -13.17
CA SER A 121 5.51 -11.74 -14.06
C SER A 121 5.75 -13.14 -13.50
N ASP A 122 6.48 -13.26 -12.40
CA ASP A 122 6.78 -14.52 -11.75
C ASP A 122 5.56 -15.08 -11.02
N ALA A 123 5.57 -16.39 -10.78
CA ALA A 123 4.54 -17.03 -9.99
C ALA A 123 4.50 -16.47 -8.57
N VAL A 124 3.31 -16.19 -8.08
CA VAL A 124 3.07 -15.80 -6.70
C VAL A 124 2.75 -17.05 -5.91
N GLU A 125 3.43 -17.23 -4.77
CA GLU A 125 3.29 -18.39 -3.91
C GLU A 125 2.55 -18.04 -2.61
N THR A 126 1.79 -19.02 -2.10
CA THR A 126 1.17 -18.89 -0.76
C THR A 126 2.25 -18.74 0.31
N GLY A 127 2.03 -17.82 1.26
CA GLY A 127 2.98 -17.47 2.31
C GLY A 127 3.94 -16.34 1.96
N LEU A 128 3.96 -15.86 0.70
CA LEU A 128 4.74 -14.68 0.32
C LEU A 128 4.26 -13.45 1.11
N ALA A 129 5.18 -12.72 1.72
CA ALA A 129 4.88 -11.45 2.35
C ALA A 129 4.44 -10.41 1.30
N VAL A 130 3.37 -9.69 1.60
CA VAL A 130 2.81 -8.65 0.73
C VAL A 130 2.47 -7.40 1.54
N TYR A 131 2.44 -6.28 0.85
CA TYR A 131 2.00 -5.00 1.39
C TYR A 131 0.93 -4.42 0.45
N ALA A 132 -0.19 -3.99 1.04
CA ALA A 132 -1.18 -3.20 0.33
C ALA A 132 -0.92 -1.72 0.59
N LEU A 133 -0.90 -0.94 -0.48
CA LEU A 133 -0.67 0.51 -0.45
C LEU A 133 -1.83 1.19 -1.16
N GLY A 134 -2.40 2.21 -0.52
CA GLY A 134 -3.49 2.95 -1.15
C GLY A 134 -4.08 4.03 -0.25
N TYR A 135 -5.09 4.67 -0.79
CA TYR A 135 -5.92 5.65 -0.10
C TYR A 135 -7.25 4.95 0.24
N PRO A 136 -7.51 4.62 1.53
CA PRO A 136 -8.75 3.94 1.91
C PRO A 136 -9.92 4.92 1.81
N GLY A 137 -10.86 4.66 0.88
CA GLY A 137 -12.01 5.53 0.64
C GLY A 137 -12.96 5.71 1.82
N ALA A 138 -12.96 4.78 2.79
CA ALA A 138 -13.81 4.86 3.98
C ALA A 138 -13.23 5.75 5.09
N ALA A 139 -11.96 6.08 5.05
CA ALA A 139 -11.27 6.88 6.06
C ALA A 139 -11.11 8.35 5.67
N ASP A 140 -11.33 8.67 4.41
CA ASP A 140 -11.13 10.01 3.86
C ASP A 140 -12.47 10.68 3.60
N ASP A 141 -12.66 11.85 4.19
CA ASP A 141 -13.74 12.75 3.82
C ASP A 141 -13.59 13.17 2.34
N PHE A 142 -14.71 13.33 1.62
CA PHE A 142 -14.73 13.61 0.18
C PHE A 142 -14.12 14.97 -0.23
N SER A 143 -13.45 15.67 0.68
CA SER A 143 -12.82 16.95 0.38
C SER A 143 -11.39 16.78 -0.12
N ARG A 144 -11.01 17.53 -1.16
CA ARG A 144 -9.62 17.64 -1.63
C ARG A 144 -8.62 18.11 -0.56
N GLU A 145 -9.12 18.71 0.52
CA GLU A 145 -8.32 19.32 1.57
C GLU A 145 -7.69 18.29 2.52
N PHE A 146 -8.10 17.02 2.48
CA PHE A 146 -7.59 16.02 3.39
C PHE A 146 -6.65 15.04 2.70
N ALA A 147 -5.44 15.03 3.22
CA ALA A 147 -4.45 13.99 3.09
C ALA A 147 -4.14 13.55 1.66
N THR A 148 -3.51 14.40 0.88
CA THR A 148 -2.88 14.04 -0.39
C THR A 148 -1.37 13.94 -0.23
N GLY A 149 -0.75 13.13 -1.07
CA GLY A 149 0.69 12.91 -1.04
C GLY A 149 1.11 11.62 -0.33
N VAL A 150 2.39 11.34 -0.41
CA VAL A 150 3.00 10.07 0.01
C VAL A 150 2.76 9.74 1.48
N ASP A 151 2.65 10.76 2.34
CA ASP A 151 2.45 10.57 3.79
C ASP A 151 1.03 10.15 4.16
N SER A 152 0.08 10.30 3.25
CA SER A 152 -1.33 9.94 3.44
C SER A 152 -1.66 8.53 2.95
N ILE A 153 -0.69 7.84 2.36
CA ILE A 153 -0.88 6.48 1.88
C ILE A 153 -0.89 5.52 3.06
N THR A 154 -1.97 4.80 3.20
CA THR A 154 -2.07 3.69 4.14
C THR A 154 -1.24 2.52 3.62
N VAL A 155 -0.46 1.93 4.51
CA VAL A 155 0.33 0.73 4.27
C VAL A 155 -0.12 -0.33 5.24
N THR A 156 -0.57 -1.46 4.72
CA THR A 156 -0.89 -2.65 5.52
C THR A 156 -0.06 -3.81 5.05
N ASP A 157 0.34 -4.68 5.96
CA ASP A 157 1.13 -5.86 5.67
C ASP A 157 0.31 -7.14 5.84
N GLY A 158 0.73 -8.17 5.16
CA GLY A 158 0.11 -9.48 5.22
C GLY A 158 0.88 -10.51 4.42
N ILE A 159 0.23 -11.64 4.18
CA ILE A 159 0.76 -12.70 3.34
C ILE A 159 -0.24 -13.06 2.25
N VAL A 160 0.24 -13.67 1.19
CA VAL A 160 -0.60 -14.38 0.25
C VAL A 160 -1.20 -15.59 0.96
N SER A 161 -2.49 -15.55 1.23
CA SER A 161 -3.21 -16.62 1.94
C SER A 161 -3.55 -17.79 1.01
N ALA A 162 -3.83 -17.49 -0.25
CA ALA A 162 -4.10 -18.50 -1.28
C ALA A 162 -3.88 -17.93 -2.69
N VAL A 163 -3.47 -18.81 -3.60
CA VAL A 163 -3.48 -18.56 -5.04
C VAL A 163 -4.50 -19.53 -5.65
N ARG A 164 -5.54 -19.01 -6.30
CA ARG A 164 -6.66 -19.81 -6.80
C ARG A 164 -6.89 -19.53 -8.28
N GLN A 165 -7.26 -20.56 -9.02
CA GLN A 165 -7.88 -20.39 -10.32
C GLN A 165 -9.37 -20.14 -10.15
N SER A 166 -9.83 -18.98 -10.61
CA SER A 166 -11.25 -18.68 -10.68
C SER A 166 -11.72 -18.92 -12.12
N ARG A 167 -12.74 -19.73 -12.24
CA ARG A 167 -13.44 -19.99 -13.50
C ARG A 167 -14.85 -19.42 -13.36
N ALA A 168 -15.03 -18.19 -13.71
CA ALA A 168 -16.38 -17.65 -13.86
C ALA A 168 -16.97 -18.20 -15.18
N GLU A 169 -18.24 -18.62 -15.15
CA GLU A 169 -18.93 -19.14 -16.34
C GLU A 169 -18.84 -18.13 -17.50
N GLY A 170 -18.29 -18.57 -18.62
CA GLY A 170 -18.14 -17.76 -19.84
C GLY A 170 -16.89 -16.87 -19.90
N LEU A 171 -16.04 -16.85 -18.87
CA LEU A 171 -14.81 -16.05 -18.84
C LEU A 171 -13.56 -16.93 -18.92
N GLN A 172 -12.48 -16.33 -19.44
CA GLN A 172 -11.16 -16.97 -19.42
C GLN A 172 -10.75 -17.24 -17.96
N THR A 173 -10.06 -18.35 -17.75
CA THR A 173 -9.50 -18.69 -16.43
C THR A 173 -8.64 -17.53 -15.90
N THR A 174 -9.01 -16.97 -14.78
CA THR A 174 -8.27 -15.91 -14.08
C THR A 174 -7.62 -16.48 -12.83
N TRP A 175 -6.41 -16.04 -12.54
CA TRP A 175 -5.77 -16.29 -11.27
C TRP A 175 -6.23 -15.23 -10.27
N ALA A 176 -6.68 -15.67 -9.11
CA ALA A 176 -7.01 -14.79 -7.98
C ALA A 176 -6.01 -15.01 -6.85
N ILE A 177 -5.45 -13.94 -6.36
CA ILE A 177 -4.55 -13.93 -5.20
C ILE A 177 -5.37 -13.43 -4.02
N GLN A 178 -5.52 -14.27 -3.01
CA GLN A 178 -6.13 -13.89 -1.74
C GLN A 178 -5.03 -13.46 -0.78
N THR A 179 -5.20 -12.32 -0.15
CA THR A 179 -4.32 -11.83 0.92
C THR A 179 -5.11 -11.60 2.20
N ASN A 180 -4.42 -11.62 3.34
CA ASN A 180 -4.95 -11.20 4.63
C ASN A 180 -4.47 -9.80 5.03
N ALA A 181 -3.79 -9.08 4.17
CA ALA A 181 -3.57 -7.65 4.35
C ALA A 181 -4.94 -6.95 4.33
N PRO A 182 -5.33 -6.26 5.41
CA PRO A 182 -6.63 -5.60 5.52
C PRO A 182 -6.78 -4.45 4.54
#